data_4f450990c3a05d771c02020abc62befa
#
_entry.id   4f450990c3a05d771c02020abc62befa
#
_cell.length_a   1.000
_cell.length_b   1.000
_cell.length_c   1.000
_cell.angle_alpha   90.00
_cell.angle_beta   90.00
_cell.angle_gamma   90.00
#
_symmetry.space_group_name_H-M   'P 1'
#
loop_
_entity.id
_entity.type
_entity.pdbx_description
1 polymer ?
#
loop_
_entity_poly.entity_id
_entity_poly.type
_entity_poly.pdbx_seq_one_letter_code
_entity_poly.pdbx_strand_id
1 'polypeptide(L)'
;MGDIPNNVMDFPILSVIVYLPLVTALVLLFLRNNTMIQRVAAGGALVNLVLSLVALAFYLMSDASARKGVDSFDLQEFFMWLPDLSIGYHFGVDSIAILLVVLTTLLTPISIIVSWKPIQKRVKEFYIAMLFLETGMLGVFVSLDFFLFYIFWEVMLVPMALLIGIWGSSNRVYAAIKFFLYTLAGSLLMLVAIIVEYFTHNTLDILRLMELGPGDPHDMQNWVFLAFAAAFAVKVPMFPFHTWLPDAHVEAPTAGSIILAGVLLKMGAYGFIRFAMPITPAGAATFAGVMVGLSVIGIIYGALVSLVQPDLKKLIAYSSVSHMGFVTLGLFTGVWLNVLGYGDATQGIDGAIIVILSHGVLTGGLFLCVGVVYNRLHSRLIADMGGLAKPMPLFGAMFMIMMLGSVG
;
A
#
# COMPACT_ATOMS: atom_id res chain seq x y z
N MET A 1 0.20 9.61 32.39
CA MET A 1 -0.75 8.53 32.09
C MET A 1 -1.57 9.07 30.95
N GLY A 2 -1.34 8.58 29.71
CA GLY A 2 -2.12 9.04 28.56
C GLY A 2 -3.57 8.59 28.72
N ASP A 3 -4.49 9.49 28.41
CA ASP A 3 -5.91 9.22 28.46
C ASP A 3 -6.21 8.06 27.48
N ILE A 4 -6.81 6.99 28.03
CA ILE A 4 -7.29 5.86 27.23
C ILE A 4 -8.37 6.41 26.29
N PRO A 5 -8.32 6.15 24.96
CA PRO A 5 -9.35 6.62 24.04
C PRO A 5 -10.75 6.14 24.50
N ASN A 6 -11.73 7.04 24.49
CA ASN A 6 -13.08 6.75 24.95
C ASN A 6 -13.85 5.73 24.09
N ASN A 7 -13.32 5.33 22.93
CA ASN A 7 -13.96 4.45 21.95
C ASN A 7 -13.23 3.13 21.76
N VAL A 8 -12.66 2.55 22.81
CA VAL A 8 -12.05 1.20 22.76
C VAL A 8 -13.16 0.16 22.66
N MET A 9 -13.10 -0.67 21.63
CA MET A 9 -14.04 -1.78 21.44
C MET A 9 -13.73 -2.93 22.40
N ASP A 10 -14.78 -3.57 22.95
CA ASP A 10 -14.64 -4.79 23.76
C ASP A 10 -14.07 -5.98 22.97
N PHE A 11 -14.26 -6.01 21.65
CA PHE A 11 -13.76 -7.07 20.78
C PHE A 11 -12.69 -6.56 19.83
N PRO A 12 -11.46 -7.12 19.83
CA PRO A 12 -10.31 -6.64 19.07
C PRO A 12 -10.39 -7.09 17.60
N ILE A 13 -11.35 -6.54 16.84
CA ILE A 13 -11.61 -6.95 15.45
C ILE A 13 -10.43 -6.64 14.51
N LEU A 14 -9.73 -5.50 14.70
CA LEU A 14 -8.59 -5.13 13.89
C LEU A 14 -7.39 -6.06 14.14
N SER A 15 -7.11 -6.38 15.40
CA SER A 15 -6.11 -7.39 15.74
C SER A 15 -6.40 -8.73 15.10
N VAL A 16 -7.65 -9.17 15.12
CA VAL A 16 -8.05 -10.43 14.46
C VAL A 16 -7.78 -10.35 12.96
N ILE A 17 -8.18 -9.26 12.29
CA ILE A 17 -7.96 -9.07 10.86
C ILE A 17 -6.46 -9.05 10.51
N VAL A 18 -5.62 -8.38 11.31
CA VAL A 18 -4.17 -8.28 11.06
C VAL A 18 -3.48 -9.63 11.26
N TYR A 19 -3.83 -10.37 12.32
CA TYR A 19 -3.09 -11.58 12.69
C TYR A 19 -3.70 -12.89 12.16
N LEU A 20 -4.93 -12.90 11.65
CA LEU A 20 -5.52 -14.08 11.04
C LEU A 20 -4.71 -14.67 9.88
N PRO A 21 -4.16 -13.85 8.94
CA PRO A 21 -3.28 -14.39 7.92
C PRO A 21 -2.02 -15.03 8.51
N LEU A 22 -1.42 -14.43 9.54
CA LEU A 22 -0.25 -15.00 10.23
C LEU A 22 -0.59 -16.34 10.88
N VAL A 23 -1.72 -16.42 11.60
CA VAL A 23 -2.21 -17.68 12.19
C VAL A 23 -2.44 -18.73 11.10
N THR A 24 -3.06 -18.33 9.99
CA THR A 24 -3.23 -19.21 8.83
C THR A 24 -1.88 -19.69 8.28
N ALA A 25 -0.89 -18.81 8.15
CA ALA A 25 0.46 -19.17 7.73
C ALA A 25 1.13 -20.18 8.68
N LEU A 26 0.95 -20.02 9.99
CA LEU A 26 1.43 -20.98 10.99
C LEU A 26 0.78 -22.36 10.83
N VAL A 27 -0.53 -22.42 10.57
CA VAL A 27 -1.25 -23.67 10.28
C VAL A 27 -0.67 -24.36 9.03
N LEU A 28 -0.28 -23.59 7.97
CA LEU A 28 0.32 -24.16 6.77
C LEU A 28 1.64 -24.90 7.06
N LEU A 29 2.39 -24.54 8.11
CA LEU A 29 3.65 -25.23 8.46
C LEU A 29 3.42 -26.71 8.73
N PHE A 30 2.30 -27.08 9.32
CA PHE A 30 1.97 -28.46 9.69
C PHE A 30 1.36 -29.26 8.54
N LEU A 31 0.93 -28.60 7.44
CA LEU A 31 0.35 -29.27 6.28
C LEU A 31 1.44 -29.77 5.33
N ARG A 32 1.20 -30.96 4.74
CA ARG A 32 2.13 -31.57 3.76
C ARG A 32 1.56 -31.64 2.33
N ASN A 33 0.24 -31.64 2.22
CA ASN A 33 -0.43 -31.76 0.93
C ASN A 33 -0.62 -30.38 0.27
N ASN A 34 -0.06 -30.19 -0.92
CA ASN A 34 -0.12 -28.93 -1.66
C ASN A 34 -1.56 -28.43 -1.89
N THR A 35 -2.50 -29.34 -2.20
CA THR A 35 -3.90 -28.98 -2.42
C THR A 35 -4.55 -28.48 -1.12
N MET A 36 -4.24 -29.11 0.02
CA MET A 36 -4.72 -28.62 1.31
C MET A 36 -4.11 -27.25 1.67
N ILE A 37 -2.82 -27.07 1.43
CA ILE A 37 -2.12 -25.81 1.65
C ILE A 37 -2.81 -24.68 0.86
N GLN A 38 -3.09 -24.90 -0.43
CA GLN A 38 -3.78 -23.97 -1.29
C GLN A 38 -5.19 -23.63 -0.79
N ARG A 39 -5.96 -24.64 -0.40
CA ARG A 39 -7.34 -24.44 0.11
C ARG A 39 -7.38 -23.74 1.44
N VAL A 40 -6.49 -24.08 2.37
CA VAL A 40 -6.42 -23.44 3.69
C VAL A 40 -5.96 -21.99 3.56
N ALA A 41 -4.95 -21.71 2.72
CA ALA A 41 -4.53 -20.34 2.45
C ALA A 41 -5.66 -19.48 1.86
N ALA A 42 -6.37 -20.01 0.85
CA ALA A 42 -7.51 -19.31 0.25
C ALA A 42 -8.67 -19.15 1.24
N GLY A 43 -8.96 -20.18 2.04
CA GLY A 43 -10.01 -20.13 3.06
C GLY A 43 -9.71 -19.08 4.12
N GLY A 44 -8.48 -19.04 4.65
CA GLY A 44 -8.06 -18.03 5.62
C GLY A 44 -8.17 -16.60 5.07
N ALA A 45 -7.69 -16.37 3.83
CA ALA A 45 -7.80 -15.07 3.18
C ALA A 45 -9.25 -14.66 2.89
N LEU A 46 -10.14 -15.60 2.53
CA LEU A 46 -11.57 -15.33 2.34
C LEU A 46 -12.27 -15.01 3.67
N VAL A 47 -11.94 -15.71 4.75
CA VAL A 47 -12.46 -15.39 6.08
C VAL A 47 -12.00 -13.99 6.48
N ASN A 48 -10.75 -13.63 6.22
CA ASN A 48 -10.22 -12.31 6.50
C ASN A 48 -10.95 -11.20 5.71
N LEU A 49 -11.28 -11.45 4.44
CA LEU A 49 -12.13 -10.55 3.64
C LEU A 49 -13.51 -10.36 4.29
N VAL A 50 -14.15 -11.43 4.74
CA VAL A 50 -15.45 -11.32 5.43
C VAL A 50 -15.34 -10.49 6.70
N LEU A 51 -14.30 -10.71 7.51
CA LEU A 51 -14.07 -9.94 8.74
C LEU A 51 -13.82 -8.45 8.43
N SER A 52 -13.08 -8.13 7.39
CA SER A 52 -12.86 -6.73 6.99
C SER A 52 -14.14 -6.05 6.49
N LEU A 53 -15.03 -6.78 5.81
CA LEU A 53 -16.36 -6.26 5.44
C LEU A 53 -17.26 -6.06 6.66
N VAL A 54 -17.16 -6.91 7.67
CA VAL A 54 -17.86 -6.75 8.96
C VAL A 54 -17.31 -5.50 9.68
N ALA A 55 -15.98 -5.31 9.72
CA ALA A 55 -15.38 -4.12 10.30
C ALA A 55 -15.81 -2.84 9.55
N LEU A 56 -15.88 -2.88 8.21
CA LEU A 56 -16.43 -1.78 7.41
C LEU A 56 -17.89 -1.49 7.78
N ALA A 57 -18.72 -2.52 7.96
CA ALA A 57 -20.12 -2.34 8.36
C ALA A 57 -20.22 -1.67 9.73
N PHE A 58 -19.43 -2.10 10.72
CA PHE A 58 -19.37 -1.43 12.02
C PHE A 58 -18.92 0.02 11.91
N TYR A 59 -17.86 0.29 11.10
CA TYR A 59 -17.40 1.63 10.83
C TYR A 59 -18.50 2.52 10.23
N LEU A 60 -19.28 2.02 9.26
CA LEU A 60 -20.36 2.77 8.63
C LEU A 60 -21.58 2.99 9.55
N MET A 61 -21.78 2.12 10.54
CA MET A 61 -22.87 2.23 11.53
C MET A 61 -22.52 3.16 12.69
N SER A 62 -21.24 3.48 12.91
CA SER A 62 -20.83 4.43 13.95
C SER A 62 -21.19 5.86 13.56
N ASP A 63 -21.36 6.74 14.55
CA ASP A 63 -21.85 8.10 14.33
C ASP A 63 -20.83 8.96 13.56
N ALA A 64 -21.13 9.26 12.29
CA ALA A 64 -20.30 10.09 11.43
C ALA A 64 -20.13 11.53 11.93
N SER A 65 -21.06 12.04 12.76
CA SER A 65 -21.02 13.42 13.27
C SER A 65 -19.95 13.64 14.32
N ALA A 66 -19.53 12.57 15.01
CA ALA A 66 -18.46 12.59 16.02
C ALA A 66 -17.04 12.57 15.40
N ARG A 67 -16.91 12.28 14.10
CA ARG A 67 -15.63 12.07 13.42
C ARG A 67 -15.01 13.37 12.95
N LYS A 68 -14.23 14.04 13.80
CA LYS A 68 -13.50 15.26 13.45
C LYS A 68 -12.09 15.23 14.02
N GLY A 69 -11.10 15.56 13.18
CA GLY A 69 -9.69 15.63 13.59
C GLY A 69 -9.16 14.29 14.09
N VAL A 70 -8.49 14.28 15.24
CA VAL A 70 -7.95 13.08 15.88
C VAL A 70 -9.05 12.12 16.38
N ASP A 71 -10.27 12.60 16.62
CA ASP A 71 -11.44 11.78 16.98
C ASP A 71 -12.07 11.06 15.77
N SER A 72 -11.49 11.21 14.57
CA SER A 72 -12.00 10.57 13.34
C SER A 72 -11.72 9.06 13.27
N PHE A 73 -10.99 8.49 14.24
CA PHE A 73 -10.65 7.08 14.27
C PHE A 73 -11.65 6.27 15.08
N ASP A 74 -12.16 5.23 14.46
CA ASP A 74 -13.08 4.26 15.05
C ASP A 74 -12.38 2.89 15.25
N LEU A 75 -13.08 1.98 15.93
CA LEU A 75 -12.63 0.61 16.19
C LEU A 75 -11.26 0.58 16.90
N GLN A 76 -11.00 1.55 17.77
CA GLN A 76 -9.70 1.67 18.40
C GLN A 76 -9.44 0.52 19.37
N GLU A 77 -8.23 -0.02 19.31
CA GLU A 77 -7.70 -1.06 20.20
C GLU A 77 -6.42 -0.52 20.82
N PHE A 78 -6.40 -0.32 22.12
CA PHE A 78 -5.25 0.26 22.81
C PHE A 78 -4.78 -0.59 23.98
N PHE A 79 -3.49 -0.85 24.02
CA PHE A 79 -2.80 -1.50 25.13
C PHE A 79 -1.37 -0.94 25.27
N MET A 80 -0.99 -0.49 26.46
CA MET A 80 0.37 -0.03 26.70
C MET A 80 1.34 -1.22 26.70
N TRP A 81 2.19 -1.28 25.68
CA TRP A 81 3.10 -2.42 25.49
C TRP A 81 4.44 -2.22 26.22
N LEU A 82 5.11 -1.08 25.99
CA LEU A 82 6.38 -0.71 26.59
C LEU A 82 6.27 0.67 27.29
N PRO A 83 5.83 0.72 28.58
CA PRO A 83 5.57 1.98 29.27
C PRO A 83 6.78 2.88 29.38
N ASP A 84 7.97 2.31 29.58
CA ASP A 84 9.23 3.06 29.74
C ASP A 84 9.63 3.84 28.47
N LEU A 85 9.16 3.40 27.30
CA LEU A 85 9.42 4.03 26.02
C LEU A 85 8.18 4.74 25.44
N SER A 86 7.09 4.80 26.21
CA SER A 86 5.80 5.34 25.75
C SER A 86 5.30 4.69 24.45
N ILE A 87 5.58 3.39 24.25
CA ILE A 87 5.15 2.62 23.10
C ILE A 87 3.86 1.87 23.44
N GLY A 88 2.80 2.16 22.67
CA GLY A 88 1.50 1.53 22.76
C GLY A 88 1.25 0.53 21.63
N TYR A 89 0.58 -0.57 21.93
CA TYR A 89 -0.16 -1.31 20.91
C TYR A 89 -1.44 -0.54 20.65
N HIS A 90 -1.44 0.25 19.57
CA HIS A 90 -2.55 1.12 19.24
C HIS A 90 -2.95 0.90 17.79
N PHE A 91 -4.13 0.32 17.58
CA PHE A 91 -4.78 0.15 16.29
C PHE A 91 -6.03 0.99 16.22
N GLY A 92 -6.37 1.44 15.02
CA GLY A 92 -7.61 2.15 14.74
C GLY A 92 -7.73 2.41 13.24
N VAL A 93 -8.94 2.72 12.80
CA VAL A 93 -9.21 2.99 11.39
C VAL A 93 -10.05 4.25 11.23
N ASP A 94 -9.77 4.96 10.15
CA ASP A 94 -10.62 6.02 9.61
C ASP A 94 -11.18 5.60 8.24
N SER A 95 -11.84 6.52 7.54
CA SER A 95 -12.44 6.27 6.24
C SER A 95 -11.43 5.79 5.18
N ILE A 96 -10.19 6.28 5.22
CA ILE A 96 -9.14 5.89 4.26
C ILE A 96 -8.57 4.51 4.64
N ALA A 97 -8.22 4.32 5.91
CA ALA A 97 -7.62 3.10 6.40
C ALA A 97 -8.54 1.90 6.20
N ILE A 98 -9.83 1.99 6.56
CA ILE A 98 -10.78 0.88 6.43
C ILE A 98 -10.98 0.45 4.97
N LEU A 99 -11.01 1.39 4.02
CA LEU A 99 -11.11 1.09 2.60
C LEU A 99 -9.84 0.40 2.07
N LEU A 100 -8.65 0.77 2.55
CA LEU A 100 -7.39 0.12 2.19
C LEU A 100 -7.26 -1.27 2.83
N VAL A 101 -7.79 -1.46 4.03
CA VAL A 101 -7.92 -2.78 4.67
C VAL A 101 -8.81 -3.70 3.81
N VAL A 102 -9.98 -3.24 3.39
CA VAL A 102 -10.88 -4.01 2.52
C VAL A 102 -10.25 -4.28 1.16
N LEU A 103 -9.57 -3.31 0.56
CA LEU A 103 -8.85 -3.50 -0.70
C LEU A 103 -7.76 -4.58 -0.56
N THR A 104 -7.01 -4.58 0.54
CA THR A 104 -5.97 -5.56 0.81
C THR A 104 -6.55 -6.97 0.93
N THR A 105 -7.57 -7.12 1.76
CA THR A 105 -8.25 -8.41 1.99
C THR A 105 -9.03 -8.89 0.77
N LEU A 106 -9.45 -8.02 -0.14
CA LEU A 106 -10.05 -8.38 -1.43
C LEU A 106 -9.00 -8.93 -2.41
N LEU A 107 -7.85 -8.28 -2.54
CA LEU A 107 -6.84 -8.65 -3.52
C LEU A 107 -6.03 -9.89 -3.12
N THR A 108 -5.88 -10.17 -1.83
CA THR A 108 -5.10 -11.32 -1.35
C THR A 108 -5.71 -12.67 -1.76
N PRO A 109 -7.00 -12.99 -1.50
CA PRO A 109 -7.57 -14.26 -1.95
C PRO A 109 -7.56 -14.42 -3.47
N ILE A 110 -7.76 -13.33 -4.23
CA ILE A 110 -7.63 -13.36 -5.70
C ILE A 110 -6.20 -13.76 -6.08
N SER A 111 -5.18 -13.16 -5.46
CA SER A 111 -3.77 -13.46 -5.71
C SER A 111 -3.40 -14.90 -5.34
N ILE A 112 -3.94 -15.42 -4.25
CA ILE A 112 -3.76 -16.80 -3.80
C ILE A 112 -4.39 -17.78 -4.83
N ILE A 113 -5.64 -17.56 -5.25
CA ILE A 113 -6.36 -18.44 -6.16
C ILE A 113 -5.70 -18.49 -7.56
N VAL A 114 -5.29 -17.33 -8.07
CA VAL A 114 -4.59 -17.24 -9.36
C VAL A 114 -3.27 -18.00 -9.37
N SER A 115 -2.64 -18.16 -8.22
CA SER A 115 -1.35 -18.84 -8.06
C SER A 115 -1.45 -20.37 -8.03
N TRP A 116 -2.64 -20.97 -7.96
CA TRP A 116 -2.82 -22.42 -7.78
C TRP A 116 -2.16 -23.24 -8.89
N LYS A 117 -2.32 -22.82 -10.14
CA LYS A 117 -1.73 -23.54 -11.29
C LYS A 117 -0.28 -23.13 -11.58
N PRO A 118 0.06 -21.83 -11.60
CA PRO A 118 1.43 -21.40 -11.92
C PRO A 118 2.48 -21.78 -10.88
N ILE A 119 2.13 -21.81 -9.60
CA ILE A 119 3.10 -22.06 -8.53
C ILE A 119 3.09 -23.56 -8.19
N GLN A 120 4.13 -24.28 -8.70
CA GLN A 120 4.32 -25.71 -8.49
C GLN A 120 5.55 -26.05 -7.67
N LYS A 121 6.48 -25.10 -7.50
CA LYS A 121 7.70 -25.26 -6.72
C LYS A 121 7.62 -24.49 -5.43
N ARG A 122 8.01 -25.13 -4.32
CA ARG A 122 8.02 -24.52 -2.98
C ARG A 122 6.67 -23.88 -2.62
N VAL A 123 5.60 -24.65 -2.87
CA VAL A 123 4.20 -24.21 -2.78
C VAL A 123 3.88 -23.67 -1.38
N LYS A 124 4.32 -24.39 -0.33
CA LYS A 124 4.08 -24.02 1.06
C LYS A 124 4.69 -22.65 1.39
N GLU A 125 5.96 -22.46 1.07
CA GLU A 125 6.69 -21.22 1.33
C GLU A 125 6.09 -20.03 0.60
N PHE A 126 5.56 -20.25 -0.62
CA PHE A 126 4.89 -19.23 -1.38
C PHE A 126 3.65 -18.69 -0.66
N TYR A 127 2.76 -19.59 -0.20
CA TYR A 127 1.53 -19.16 0.48
C TYR A 127 1.80 -18.60 1.87
N ILE A 128 2.81 -19.10 2.58
CA ILE A 128 3.27 -18.50 3.84
C ILE A 128 3.75 -17.07 3.58
N ALA A 129 4.57 -16.83 2.54
CA ALA A 129 5.05 -15.50 2.21
C ALA A 129 3.90 -14.54 1.83
N MET A 130 2.89 -15.03 1.09
CA MET A 130 1.70 -14.25 0.72
C MET A 130 0.88 -13.83 1.96
N LEU A 131 0.63 -14.74 2.89
CA LEU A 131 -0.13 -14.47 4.11
C LEU A 131 0.67 -13.57 5.09
N PHE A 132 1.98 -13.78 5.17
CA PHE A 132 2.85 -12.91 5.96
C PHE A 132 2.88 -11.47 5.42
N LEU A 133 2.89 -11.35 4.09
CA LEU A 133 2.80 -10.06 3.40
C LEU A 133 1.46 -9.37 3.69
N GLU A 134 0.33 -10.12 3.67
CA GLU A 134 -0.99 -9.61 4.02
C GLU A 134 -1.01 -9.03 5.44
N THR A 135 -0.47 -9.75 6.43
CA THR A 135 -0.33 -9.27 7.81
C THR A 135 0.43 -7.94 7.87
N GLY A 136 1.58 -7.84 7.18
CA GLY A 136 2.37 -6.61 7.14
C GLY A 136 1.60 -5.43 6.54
N MET A 137 0.91 -5.65 5.43
CA MET A 137 0.11 -4.59 4.76
C MET A 137 -1.05 -4.10 5.62
N LEU A 138 -1.79 -5.03 6.23
CA LEU A 138 -2.91 -4.70 7.13
C LEU A 138 -2.42 -3.92 8.34
N GLY A 139 -1.33 -4.39 8.97
CA GLY A 139 -0.74 -3.71 10.12
C GLY A 139 -0.33 -2.27 9.83
N VAL A 140 0.21 -1.99 8.63
CA VAL A 140 0.55 -0.61 8.23
C VAL A 140 -0.68 0.31 8.20
N PHE A 141 -1.82 -0.16 7.71
CA PHE A 141 -3.01 0.67 7.56
C PHE A 141 -3.76 0.92 8.87
N VAL A 142 -3.62 0.03 9.85
CA VAL A 142 -4.35 0.16 11.12
C VAL A 142 -3.50 0.69 12.28
N SER A 143 -2.18 0.78 12.13
CA SER A 143 -1.30 1.23 13.20
C SER A 143 -1.45 2.73 13.47
N LEU A 144 -1.70 3.06 14.74
CA LEU A 144 -1.73 4.42 15.29
C LEU A 144 -0.55 4.71 16.23
N ASP A 145 0.45 3.84 16.25
CA ASP A 145 1.74 4.02 16.92
C ASP A 145 2.85 3.83 15.89
N PHE A 146 3.84 4.75 15.84
CA PHE A 146 4.91 4.72 14.86
C PHE A 146 5.85 3.51 15.00
N PHE A 147 6.00 2.96 16.19
CA PHE A 147 6.80 1.76 16.37
C PHE A 147 6.14 0.55 15.70
N LEU A 148 4.83 0.38 15.91
CA LEU A 148 4.05 -0.67 15.24
C LEU A 148 3.99 -0.45 13.73
N PHE A 149 3.73 0.78 13.29
CA PHE A 149 3.72 1.15 11.88
C PHE A 149 5.03 0.78 11.20
N TYR A 150 6.18 1.14 11.80
CA TYR A 150 7.49 0.86 11.24
C TYR A 150 7.81 -0.64 11.19
N ILE A 151 7.45 -1.39 12.23
CA ILE A 151 7.60 -2.85 12.23
C ILE A 151 6.83 -3.46 11.05
N PHE A 152 5.54 -3.14 10.88
CA PHE A 152 4.75 -3.69 9.79
C PHE A 152 5.23 -3.23 8.42
N TRP A 153 5.71 -2.00 8.31
CA TRP A 153 6.31 -1.47 7.09
C TRP A 153 7.56 -2.23 6.66
N GLU A 154 8.44 -2.59 7.58
CA GLU A 154 9.66 -3.36 7.28
C GLU A 154 9.35 -4.85 7.07
N VAL A 155 8.50 -5.43 7.90
CA VAL A 155 8.16 -6.86 7.86
C VAL A 155 7.66 -7.30 6.49
N MET A 156 6.91 -6.46 5.77
CA MET A 156 6.40 -6.81 4.44
C MET A 156 7.47 -6.80 3.33
N LEU A 157 8.63 -6.14 3.53
CA LEU A 157 9.68 -6.08 2.51
C LEU A 157 10.28 -7.45 2.22
N VAL A 158 10.52 -8.23 3.27
CA VAL A 158 11.14 -9.55 3.16
C VAL A 158 10.27 -10.52 2.36
N PRO A 159 8.98 -10.74 2.69
CA PRO A 159 8.12 -11.62 1.90
C PRO A 159 8.02 -11.19 0.43
N MET A 160 7.89 -9.89 0.15
CA MET A 160 7.81 -9.42 -1.23
C MET A 160 9.11 -9.65 -2.00
N ALA A 161 10.27 -9.37 -1.39
CA ALA A 161 11.56 -9.66 -2.00
C ALA A 161 11.76 -11.17 -2.26
N LEU A 162 11.30 -12.03 -1.35
CA LEU A 162 11.31 -13.47 -1.55
C LEU A 162 10.38 -13.92 -2.68
N LEU A 163 9.16 -13.34 -2.76
CA LEU A 163 8.22 -13.63 -3.85
C LEU A 163 8.82 -13.28 -5.21
N ILE A 164 9.48 -12.12 -5.33
CA ILE A 164 10.18 -11.74 -6.56
C ILE A 164 11.40 -12.64 -6.81
N GLY A 165 12.25 -12.82 -5.81
CA GLY A 165 13.55 -13.49 -5.97
C GLY A 165 13.49 -15.00 -6.17
N ILE A 166 12.47 -15.69 -5.64
CA ILE A 166 12.33 -17.14 -5.73
C ILE A 166 11.43 -17.57 -6.89
N TRP A 167 10.26 -16.94 -7.04
CA TRP A 167 9.23 -17.30 -8.03
C TRP A 167 9.16 -16.35 -9.22
N GLY A 168 10.06 -15.38 -9.29
CA GLY A 168 10.19 -14.46 -10.42
C GLY A 168 10.80 -15.08 -11.67
N SER A 169 10.84 -14.29 -12.75
CA SER A 169 11.38 -14.71 -14.05
C SER A 169 12.92 -14.61 -14.14
N SER A 170 13.47 -14.25 -15.28
CA SER A 170 14.91 -14.42 -15.58
C SER A 170 15.83 -13.54 -14.75
N ASN A 171 15.47 -12.27 -14.53
CA ASN A 171 16.30 -11.30 -13.78
C ASN A 171 15.81 -11.08 -12.34
N ARG A 172 15.10 -12.06 -11.78
CA ARG A 172 14.42 -11.99 -10.48
C ARG A 172 15.33 -11.56 -9.32
N VAL A 173 16.59 -12.02 -9.28
CA VAL A 173 17.50 -11.71 -8.19
C VAL A 173 17.87 -10.21 -8.22
N TYR A 174 18.20 -9.68 -9.38
CA TYR A 174 18.46 -8.24 -9.55
C TYR A 174 17.25 -7.41 -9.14
N ALA A 175 16.06 -7.77 -9.62
CA ALA A 175 14.82 -7.05 -9.32
C ALA A 175 14.48 -7.10 -7.82
N ALA A 176 14.65 -8.26 -7.17
CA ALA A 176 14.44 -8.42 -5.74
C ALA A 176 15.40 -7.58 -4.90
N ILE A 177 16.70 -7.60 -5.23
CA ILE A 177 17.70 -6.80 -4.54
C ILE A 177 17.43 -5.30 -4.75
N LYS A 178 17.15 -4.88 -5.98
CA LYS A 178 16.83 -3.48 -6.30
C LYS A 178 15.59 -3.00 -5.54
N PHE A 179 14.51 -3.78 -5.55
CA PHE A 179 13.31 -3.51 -4.77
C PHE A 179 13.64 -3.34 -3.28
N PHE A 180 14.34 -4.32 -2.70
CA PHE A 180 14.67 -4.32 -1.28
C PHE A 180 15.55 -3.12 -0.89
N LEU A 181 16.64 -2.88 -1.61
CA LEU A 181 17.56 -1.78 -1.29
C LEU A 181 16.93 -0.40 -1.47
N TYR A 182 16.13 -0.19 -2.53
CA TYR A 182 15.42 1.07 -2.73
C TYR A 182 14.46 1.38 -1.58
N THR A 183 13.64 0.39 -1.23
CA THR A 183 12.62 0.58 -0.18
C THR A 183 13.25 0.69 1.19
N LEU A 184 14.28 -0.11 1.50
CA LEU A 184 15.02 -0.03 2.75
C LEU A 184 15.72 1.33 2.93
N ALA A 185 16.39 1.83 1.87
CA ALA A 185 17.07 3.12 1.96
C ALA A 185 16.09 4.27 2.27
N GLY A 186 14.89 4.24 1.67
CA GLY A 186 13.84 5.21 1.99
C GLY A 186 13.35 5.07 3.43
N SER A 187 13.05 3.85 3.87
CA SER A 187 12.49 3.60 5.22
C SER A 187 13.48 3.88 6.35
N LEU A 188 14.77 3.76 6.12
CA LEU A 188 15.78 4.20 7.11
C LEU A 188 15.74 5.71 7.35
N LEU A 189 15.46 6.53 6.33
CA LEU A 189 15.25 7.97 6.52
C LEU A 189 13.97 8.24 7.33
N MET A 190 12.90 7.49 7.06
CA MET A 190 11.67 7.55 7.86
C MET A 190 11.93 7.17 9.32
N LEU A 191 12.75 6.14 9.59
CA LEU A 191 13.13 5.78 10.95
C LEU A 191 13.84 6.94 11.68
N VAL A 192 14.72 7.66 10.97
CA VAL A 192 15.36 8.85 11.55
C VAL A 192 14.32 9.90 11.92
N ALA A 193 13.33 10.17 11.05
CA ALA A 193 12.24 11.08 11.36
C ALA A 193 11.45 10.63 12.60
N ILE A 194 11.09 9.35 12.70
CA ILE A 194 10.38 8.78 13.86
C ILE A 194 11.20 8.95 15.16
N ILE A 195 12.50 8.73 15.09
CA ILE A 195 13.41 8.91 16.23
C ILE A 195 13.47 10.39 16.66
N VAL A 196 13.52 11.32 15.71
CA VAL A 196 13.51 12.76 16.01
C VAL A 196 12.19 13.15 16.69
N GLU A 197 11.05 12.72 16.17
CA GLU A 197 9.74 12.95 16.79
C GLU A 197 9.66 12.38 18.21
N TYR A 198 10.18 11.17 18.42
CA TYR A 198 10.22 10.56 19.74
C TYR A 198 11.02 11.37 20.75
N PHE A 199 12.22 11.81 20.40
CA PHE A 199 13.06 12.60 21.32
C PHE A 199 12.52 14.02 21.56
N THR A 200 11.73 14.56 20.64
CA THR A 200 11.12 15.88 20.79
C THR A 200 9.89 15.83 21.67
N HIS A 201 9.02 14.84 21.46
CA HIS A 201 7.70 14.77 22.09
C HIS A 201 7.55 13.67 23.14
N ASN A 202 8.55 12.80 23.29
CA ASN A 202 8.55 11.65 24.19
C ASN A 202 7.32 10.72 24.01
N THR A 203 6.86 10.60 22.78
CA THR A 203 5.75 9.73 22.39
C THR A 203 5.92 9.23 20.96
N LEU A 204 5.36 8.05 20.67
CA LEU A 204 5.23 7.49 19.30
C LEU A 204 3.76 7.33 18.88
N ASP A 205 2.83 7.75 19.74
CA ASP A 205 1.41 7.78 19.39
C ASP A 205 1.16 8.81 18.29
N ILE A 206 0.65 8.32 17.15
CA ILE A 206 0.48 9.12 15.93
C ILE A 206 -0.58 10.20 16.13
N LEU A 207 -1.67 9.91 16.87
CA LEU A 207 -2.71 10.89 17.12
C LEU A 207 -2.16 12.06 17.95
N ARG A 208 -1.35 11.74 18.93
CA ARG A 208 -0.69 12.75 19.75
C ARG A 208 0.32 13.57 18.95
N LEU A 209 1.09 12.95 18.06
CA LEU A 209 2.04 13.64 17.20
C LEU A 209 1.34 14.53 16.16
N MET A 210 0.16 14.17 15.68
CA MET A 210 -0.64 15.04 14.81
C MET A 210 -1.13 16.32 15.52
N GLU A 211 -1.24 16.31 16.86
CA GLU A 211 -1.57 17.50 17.66
C GLU A 211 -0.32 18.34 17.98
N LEU A 212 0.79 17.70 18.28
CA LEU A 212 2.02 18.36 18.77
C LEU A 212 2.91 18.86 17.63
N GLY A 213 3.13 18.05 16.60
CA GLY A 213 4.07 18.32 15.50
C GLY A 213 3.84 19.64 14.75
N PRO A 214 2.58 20.11 14.54
CA PRO A 214 2.34 21.43 13.95
C PRO A 214 2.92 22.60 14.73
N GLY A 215 3.20 22.40 16.02
CA GLY A 215 3.85 23.40 16.90
C GLY A 215 5.37 23.43 16.81
N ASP A 216 6.00 22.49 16.13
CA ASP A 216 7.45 22.40 16.02
C ASP A 216 8.06 23.53 15.20
N PRO A 217 9.36 23.86 15.42
CA PRO A 217 10.08 24.83 14.61
C PRO A 217 10.05 24.47 13.12
N HIS A 218 9.90 25.46 12.25
CA HIS A 218 9.84 25.28 10.79
C HIS A 218 11.00 24.44 10.23
N ASP A 219 12.22 24.70 10.69
CA ASP A 219 13.40 23.96 10.23
C ASP A 219 13.31 22.47 10.58
N MET A 220 12.83 22.15 11.77
CA MET A 220 12.60 20.77 12.19
C MET A 220 11.54 20.10 11.32
N GLN A 221 10.37 20.75 11.16
CA GLN A 221 9.31 20.22 10.28
C GLN A 221 9.80 19.99 8.85
N ASN A 222 10.66 20.87 8.30
CA ASN A 222 11.23 20.70 6.98
C ASN A 222 12.09 19.43 6.87
N TRP A 223 12.97 19.16 7.82
CA TRP A 223 13.82 17.97 7.81
C TRP A 223 13.03 16.68 8.04
N VAL A 224 12.09 16.68 8.98
CA VAL A 224 11.22 15.55 9.26
C VAL A 224 10.33 15.26 8.05
N PHE A 225 9.74 16.29 7.41
CA PHE A 225 8.98 16.15 6.18
C PHE A 225 9.82 15.50 5.07
N LEU A 226 11.03 15.99 4.82
CA LEU A 226 11.91 15.43 3.77
C LEU A 226 12.26 13.98 4.03
N ALA A 227 12.48 13.58 5.28
CA ALA A 227 12.80 12.21 5.65
C ALA A 227 11.58 11.28 5.45
N PHE A 228 10.37 11.69 5.85
CA PHE A 228 9.13 10.99 5.52
C PHE A 228 8.87 10.96 4.02
N ALA A 229 9.03 12.11 3.34
CA ALA A 229 8.79 12.23 1.92
C ALA A 229 9.71 11.33 1.10
N ALA A 230 10.97 11.16 1.48
CA ALA A 230 11.89 10.23 0.82
C ALA A 230 11.37 8.79 0.86
N ALA A 231 10.93 8.30 2.03
CA ALA A 231 10.38 6.97 2.17
C ALA A 231 9.11 6.77 1.33
N PHE A 232 8.19 7.72 1.43
CA PHE A 232 6.90 7.65 0.76
C PHE A 232 7.01 7.87 -0.75
N ALA A 233 7.90 8.76 -1.21
CA ALA A 233 8.19 8.97 -2.63
C ALA A 233 8.81 7.73 -3.30
N VAL A 234 9.67 7.00 -2.60
CA VAL A 234 10.16 5.70 -3.06
C VAL A 234 9.01 4.72 -3.20
N LYS A 235 8.11 4.66 -2.23
CA LYS A 235 7.01 3.68 -2.19
C LYS A 235 5.91 3.99 -3.20
N VAL A 236 5.55 5.28 -3.38
CA VAL A 236 4.56 5.77 -4.37
C VAL A 236 5.06 5.66 -5.81
N PRO A 237 6.24 5.30 -6.08
CA PRO A 237 7.25 5.51 -7.11
C PRO A 237 7.16 6.88 -7.80
N MET A 238 7.35 7.94 -7.03
CA MET A 238 7.45 9.28 -7.60
C MET A 238 8.73 9.43 -8.46
N PHE A 239 8.67 10.24 -9.51
CA PHE A 239 9.89 10.65 -10.22
C PHE A 239 10.82 11.44 -9.26
N PRO A 240 12.13 11.15 -9.22
CA PRO A 240 12.90 10.16 -9.99
C PRO A 240 13.04 8.78 -9.31
N PHE A 241 12.41 8.52 -8.19
CA PHE A 241 12.57 7.32 -7.33
C PHE A 241 11.79 6.08 -7.81
N HIS A 242 11.25 6.08 -9.04
CA HIS A 242 10.34 5.07 -9.58
C HIS A 242 11.02 3.85 -10.22
N THR A 243 12.34 3.89 -10.49
CA THR A 243 13.00 2.92 -11.38
C THR A 243 13.02 1.47 -10.90
N TRP A 244 12.76 1.23 -9.61
CA TRP A 244 12.65 -0.11 -9.06
C TRP A 244 11.33 -0.80 -9.44
N LEU A 245 10.27 -0.02 -9.67
CA LEU A 245 8.91 -0.53 -9.85
C LEU A 245 8.74 -1.35 -11.14
N PRO A 246 9.14 -0.87 -12.34
CA PRO A 246 9.03 -1.68 -13.56
C PRO A 246 9.81 -2.98 -13.49
N ASP A 247 11.01 -2.97 -12.91
CA ASP A 247 11.84 -4.16 -12.77
C ASP A 247 11.19 -5.18 -11.81
N ALA A 248 10.70 -4.71 -10.65
CA ALA A 248 9.99 -5.56 -9.70
C ALA A 248 8.74 -6.18 -10.31
N HIS A 249 7.89 -5.39 -11.02
CA HIS A 249 6.67 -5.89 -11.64
C HIS A 249 6.93 -6.91 -12.74
N VAL A 250 7.89 -6.64 -13.61
CA VAL A 250 8.20 -7.52 -14.75
C VAL A 250 8.66 -8.89 -14.27
N GLU A 251 9.48 -8.91 -13.23
CA GLU A 251 10.03 -10.14 -12.71
C GLU A 251 9.11 -10.88 -11.73
N ALA A 252 8.31 -10.17 -10.93
CA ALA A 252 7.42 -10.79 -9.95
C ALA A 252 6.44 -11.80 -10.56
N PRO A 253 6.07 -12.88 -9.84
CA PRO A 253 4.94 -13.72 -10.24
C PRO A 253 3.64 -12.88 -10.28
N THR A 254 2.64 -13.35 -11.02
CA THR A 254 1.37 -12.61 -11.21
C THR A 254 0.77 -12.13 -9.90
N ALA A 255 0.68 -13.00 -8.89
CA ALA A 255 0.19 -12.63 -7.56
C ALA A 255 1.02 -11.52 -6.90
N GLY A 256 2.35 -11.60 -7.00
CA GLY A 256 3.24 -10.55 -6.51
C GLY A 256 2.98 -9.21 -7.20
N SER A 257 2.75 -9.21 -8.52
CA SER A 257 2.43 -7.98 -9.26
C SER A 257 1.06 -7.41 -8.89
N ILE A 258 0.05 -8.26 -8.63
CA ILE A 258 -1.28 -7.82 -8.18
C ILE A 258 -1.17 -7.10 -6.83
N ILE A 259 -0.51 -7.70 -5.86
CA ILE A 259 -0.34 -7.13 -4.52
C ILE A 259 0.55 -5.88 -4.55
N LEU A 260 1.65 -5.90 -5.30
CA LEU A 260 2.56 -4.77 -5.42
C LEU A 260 1.83 -3.54 -5.99
N ALA A 261 1.11 -3.70 -7.11
CA ALA A 261 0.35 -2.61 -7.72
C ALA A 261 -0.91 -2.26 -6.94
N GLY A 262 -1.62 -3.26 -6.43
CA GLY A 262 -2.92 -3.08 -5.78
C GLY A 262 -2.82 -2.43 -4.41
N VAL A 263 -1.81 -2.77 -3.62
CA VAL A 263 -1.71 -2.38 -2.20
C VAL A 263 -0.42 -1.64 -1.87
N LEU A 264 0.77 -2.18 -2.18
CA LEU A 264 2.04 -1.65 -1.68
C LEU A 264 2.29 -0.19 -2.08
N LEU A 265 1.91 0.22 -3.30
CA LEU A 265 2.07 1.61 -3.74
C LEU A 265 1.21 2.58 -2.93
N LYS A 266 0.03 2.13 -2.48
CA LYS A 266 -0.92 2.94 -1.71
C LYS A 266 -0.42 3.26 -0.30
N MET A 267 0.44 2.42 0.23
CA MET A 267 1.04 2.68 1.56
C MET A 267 1.86 3.97 1.58
N GLY A 268 2.57 4.29 0.49
CA GLY A 268 3.29 5.56 0.40
C GLY A 268 2.36 6.77 0.33
N ALA A 269 1.27 6.69 -0.45
CA ALA A 269 0.25 7.74 -0.49
C ALA A 269 -0.46 7.90 0.86
N TYR A 270 -0.79 6.78 1.52
CA TYR A 270 -1.31 6.75 2.88
C TYR A 270 -0.36 7.43 3.86
N GLY A 271 0.96 7.16 3.75
CA GLY A 271 1.97 7.80 4.58
C GLY A 271 2.03 9.33 4.41
N PHE A 272 1.88 9.84 3.19
CA PHE A 272 1.77 11.28 2.97
C PHE A 272 0.54 11.88 3.64
N ILE A 273 -0.64 11.27 3.44
CA ILE A 273 -1.91 11.77 3.98
C ILE A 273 -1.92 11.66 5.50
N ARG A 274 -1.42 10.54 6.04
CA ARG A 274 -1.59 10.21 7.45
C ARG A 274 -0.49 10.75 8.35
N PHE A 275 0.73 10.90 7.83
CA PHE A 275 1.88 11.25 8.67
C PHE A 275 2.56 12.54 8.20
N ALA A 276 3.12 12.57 6.99
CA ALA A 276 3.94 13.69 6.55
C ALA A 276 3.19 15.01 6.55
N MET A 277 1.97 15.05 6.01
CA MET A 277 1.20 16.31 5.90
C MET A 277 0.65 16.79 7.25
N PRO A 278 0.00 15.96 8.08
CA PRO A 278 -0.59 16.44 9.33
C PRO A 278 0.44 16.68 10.45
N ILE A 279 1.52 15.91 10.52
CA ILE A 279 2.54 16.08 11.58
C ILE A 279 3.48 17.24 11.25
N THR A 280 3.83 17.44 9.96
CA THR A 280 4.75 18.50 9.53
C THR A 280 4.12 19.43 8.49
N PRO A 281 3.03 20.16 8.83
CA PRO A 281 2.30 20.99 7.86
C PRO A 281 3.16 22.13 7.30
N ALA A 282 4.08 22.72 8.08
CA ALA A 282 4.99 23.75 7.58
C ALA A 282 6.00 23.18 6.59
N GLY A 283 6.52 21.96 6.83
CA GLY A 283 7.37 21.24 5.89
C GLY A 283 6.61 20.90 4.61
N ALA A 284 5.39 20.37 4.72
CA ALA A 284 4.53 20.10 3.57
C ALA A 284 4.28 21.37 2.73
N ALA A 285 4.01 22.50 3.37
CA ALA A 285 3.82 23.79 2.70
C ALA A 285 5.09 24.26 1.98
N THR A 286 6.25 24.18 2.64
CA THR A 286 7.55 24.58 2.07
C THR A 286 7.88 23.80 0.78
N PHE A 287 7.63 22.49 0.78
CA PHE A 287 7.98 21.62 -0.35
C PHE A 287 6.82 21.33 -1.30
N ALA A 288 5.61 21.87 -1.06
CA ALA A 288 4.42 21.60 -1.87
C ALA A 288 4.64 21.85 -3.37
N GLY A 289 5.24 22.99 -3.75
CA GLY A 289 5.54 23.33 -5.14
C GLY A 289 6.50 22.34 -5.81
N VAL A 290 7.50 21.85 -5.05
CA VAL A 290 8.45 20.84 -5.55
C VAL A 290 7.72 19.50 -5.74
N MET A 291 6.89 19.11 -4.79
CA MET A 291 6.11 17.86 -4.87
C MET A 291 5.13 17.89 -6.05
N VAL A 292 4.45 19.00 -6.28
CA VAL A 292 3.59 19.21 -7.46
C VAL A 292 4.41 19.12 -8.76
N GLY A 293 5.55 19.78 -8.83
CA GLY A 293 6.44 19.73 -10.01
C GLY A 293 6.90 18.29 -10.32
N LEU A 294 7.37 17.55 -9.32
CA LEU A 294 7.78 16.15 -9.48
C LEU A 294 6.62 15.25 -9.89
N SER A 295 5.41 15.51 -9.38
CA SER A 295 4.18 14.79 -9.74
C SER A 295 3.85 15.01 -11.23
N VAL A 296 3.87 16.23 -11.72
CA VAL A 296 3.62 16.55 -13.14
C VAL A 296 4.66 15.89 -14.05
N ILE A 297 5.94 15.94 -13.67
CA ILE A 297 7.00 15.24 -14.41
C ILE A 297 6.72 13.73 -14.42
N GLY A 298 6.35 13.14 -13.28
CA GLY A 298 6.01 11.72 -13.15
C GLY A 298 4.86 11.31 -14.05
N ILE A 299 3.80 12.13 -14.13
CA ILE A 299 2.63 11.90 -14.99
C ILE A 299 3.07 11.85 -16.46
N ILE A 300 3.74 12.89 -16.94
CA ILE A 300 4.14 13.02 -18.35
C ILE A 300 5.18 11.93 -18.72
N TYR A 301 6.20 11.79 -17.91
CA TYR A 301 7.27 10.82 -18.12
C TYR A 301 6.72 9.38 -18.10
N GLY A 302 5.93 9.04 -17.08
CA GLY A 302 5.33 7.70 -16.94
C GLY A 302 4.45 7.35 -18.14
N ALA A 303 3.60 8.28 -18.60
CA ALA A 303 2.74 8.09 -19.76
C ALA A 303 3.55 7.91 -21.05
N LEU A 304 4.52 8.77 -21.34
CA LEU A 304 5.35 8.68 -22.55
C LEU A 304 6.17 7.40 -22.59
N VAL A 305 6.76 7.00 -21.46
CA VAL A 305 7.53 5.75 -21.41
C VAL A 305 6.60 4.54 -21.53
N SER A 306 5.41 4.58 -20.94
CA SER A 306 4.41 3.51 -21.07
C SER A 306 4.01 3.29 -22.54
N LEU A 307 3.80 4.37 -23.30
CA LEU A 307 3.35 4.36 -24.69
C LEU A 307 4.30 3.57 -25.62
N VAL A 308 5.60 3.57 -25.34
CA VAL A 308 6.62 2.93 -26.20
C VAL A 308 7.05 1.54 -25.72
N GLN A 309 6.41 0.98 -24.67
CA GLN A 309 6.80 -0.32 -24.15
C GLN A 309 6.31 -1.48 -25.05
N PRO A 310 7.20 -2.38 -25.50
CA PRO A 310 6.81 -3.59 -26.21
C PRO A 310 6.28 -4.71 -25.28
N ASP A 311 6.64 -4.68 -24.00
CA ASP A 311 6.22 -5.66 -22.98
C ASP A 311 4.98 -5.13 -22.26
N LEU A 312 3.86 -5.87 -22.32
CA LEU A 312 2.59 -5.48 -21.72
C LEU A 312 2.69 -5.28 -20.21
N LYS A 313 3.51 -6.06 -19.52
CA LYS A 313 3.72 -5.94 -18.08
C LYS A 313 4.48 -4.66 -17.71
N LYS A 314 5.48 -4.27 -18.54
CA LYS A 314 6.19 -2.99 -18.40
C LYS A 314 5.28 -1.80 -18.68
N LEU A 315 4.43 -1.91 -19.72
CA LEU A 315 3.45 -0.87 -20.05
C LEU A 315 2.58 -0.54 -18.83
N ILE A 316 1.97 -1.55 -18.20
CA ILE A 316 1.12 -1.37 -17.02
C ILE A 316 1.94 -0.85 -15.82
N ALA A 317 3.19 -1.27 -15.65
CA ALA A 317 4.04 -0.77 -14.58
C ALA A 317 4.35 0.73 -14.72
N TYR A 318 4.69 1.20 -15.93
CA TYR A 318 4.94 2.62 -16.18
C TYR A 318 3.65 3.45 -16.15
N SER A 319 2.51 2.89 -16.58
CA SER A 319 1.22 3.57 -16.40
C SER A 319 0.92 3.80 -14.91
N SER A 320 1.32 2.87 -14.02
CA SER A 320 1.20 3.05 -12.58
C SER A 320 2.05 4.23 -12.07
N VAL A 321 3.25 4.47 -12.61
CA VAL A 321 4.06 5.67 -12.28
C VAL A 321 3.28 6.94 -12.61
N SER A 322 2.65 7.00 -13.79
CA SER A 322 1.82 8.12 -14.20
C SER A 322 0.61 8.31 -13.31
N HIS A 323 -0.15 7.25 -13.03
CA HIS A 323 -1.36 7.30 -12.20
C HIS A 323 -1.07 7.69 -10.75
N MET A 324 0.00 7.16 -10.18
CA MET A 324 0.43 7.56 -8.83
C MET A 324 0.97 8.99 -8.80
N GLY A 325 1.45 9.52 -9.94
CA GLY A 325 1.73 10.94 -10.14
C GLY A 325 0.47 11.81 -9.98
N PHE A 326 -0.70 11.37 -10.49
CA PHE A 326 -1.98 12.06 -10.23
C PHE A 326 -2.37 12.03 -8.76
N VAL A 327 -2.11 10.92 -8.05
CA VAL A 327 -2.35 10.84 -6.60
C VAL A 327 -1.53 11.89 -5.87
N THR A 328 -0.21 11.94 -6.08
CA THR A 328 0.66 12.91 -5.39
C THR A 328 0.37 14.35 -5.83
N LEU A 329 -0.01 14.57 -7.08
CA LEU A 329 -0.47 15.87 -7.56
C LEU A 329 -1.71 16.32 -6.76
N GLY A 330 -2.73 15.46 -6.64
CA GLY A 330 -3.95 15.77 -5.89
C GLY A 330 -3.66 16.10 -4.43
N LEU A 331 -2.79 15.33 -3.77
CA LEU A 331 -2.41 15.54 -2.38
C LEU A 331 -1.76 16.91 -2.14
N PHE A 332 -0.78 17.27 -2.98
CA PHE A 332 0.02 18.49 -2.75
C PHE A 332 -0.54 19.74 -3.42
N THR A 333 -1.45 19.64 -4.39
CA THR A 333 -2.08 20.81 -5.03
C THR A 333 -2.87 21.63 -4.03
N GLY A 334 -3.65 21.00 -3.14
CA GLY A 334 -4.41 21.72 -2.12
C GLY A 334 -3.51 22.50 -1.16
N VAL A 335 -2.43 21.87 -0.69
CA VAL A 335 -1.42 22.51 0.15
C VAL A 335 -0.77 23.69 -0.57
N TRP A 336 -0.39 23.52 -1.83
CA TRP A 336 0.27 24.55 -2.62
C TRP A 336 -0.63 25.74 -2.92
N LEU A 337 -1.91 25.49 -3.28
CA LEU A 337 -2.88 26.55 -3.51
C LEU A 337 -3.16 27.36 -2.24
N ASN A 338 -3.19 26.70 -1.09
CA ASN A 338 -3.32 27.39 0.20
C ASN A 338 -2.13 28.30 0.47
N VAL A 339 -0.89 27.84 0.22
CA VAL A 339 0.33 28.66 0.32
C VAL A 339 0.28 29.90 -0.60
N LEU A 340 -0.31 29.75 -1.78
CA LEU A 340 -0.46 30.84 -2.75
C LEU A 340 -1.65 31.78 -2.43
N GLY A 341 -2.43 31.49 -1.38
CA GLY A 341 -3.56 32.33 -0.97
C GLY A 341 -4.87 32.11 -1.73
N TYR A 342 -4.99 31.00 -2.50
CA TYR A 342 -6.21 30.67 -3.25
C TYR A 342 -7.25 29.90 -2.43
N GLY A 343 -7.02 29.70 -1.14
CA GLY A 343 -7.93 29.01 -0.24
C GLY A 343 -7.77 27.50 -0.21
N ASP A 344 -8.65 26.84 0.52
CA ASP A 344 -8.60 25.39 0.75
C ASP A 344 -9.12 24.62 -0.48
N ALA A 345 -8.31 23.71 -1.00
CA ALA A 345 -8.64 22.85 -2.13
C ALA A 345 -8.65 21.37 -1.72
N THR A 346 -9.53 21.00 -0.81
CA THR A 346 -9.75 19.61 -0.34
C THR A 346 -10.11 18.65 -1.48
N GLN A 347 -10.71 19.13 -2.57
CA GLN A 347 -11.08 18.36 -3.76
C GLN A 347 -9.89 17.57 -4.35
N GLY A 348 -8.66 18.10 -4.23
CA GLY A 348 -7.47 17.39 -4.68
C GLY A 348 -7.21 16.10 -3.88
N ILE A 349 -7.41 16.16 -2.57
CA ILE A 349 -7.27 15.00 -1.67
C ILE A 349 -8.35 13.95 -1.97
N ASP A 350 -9.61 14.40 -2.14
CA ASP A 350 -10.72 13.51 -2.49
C ASP A 350 -10.47 12.78 -3.81
N GLY A 351 -10.01 13.51 -4.84
CA GLY A 351 -9.60 12.94 -6.11
C GLY A 351 -8.44 11.94 -5.96
N ALA A 352 -7.44 12.26 -5.15
CA ALA A 352 -6.32 11.35 -4.88
C ALA A 352 -6.79 10.05 -4.22
N ILE A 353 -7.70 10.10 -3.24
CA ILE A 353 -8.26 8.90 -2.57
C ILE A 353 -9.03 8.03 -3.56
N ILE A 354 -9.85 8.62 -4.42
CA ILE A 354 -10.58 7.88 -5.46
C ILE A 354 -9.59 7.18 -6.41
N VAL A 355 -8.53 7.87 -6.83
CA VAL A 355 -7.49 7.27 -7.70
C VAL A 355 -6.72 6.17 -6.95
N ILE A 356 -6.40 6.32 -5.66
CA ILE A 356 -5.77 5.29 -4.86
C ILE A 356 -6.57 3.99 -4.91
N LEU A 357 -7.88 4.05 -4.67
CA LEU A 357 -8.75 2.87 -4.63
C LEU A 357 -8.98 2.28 -6.02
N SER A 358 -9.37 3.11 -6.99
CA SER A 358 -9.62 2.67 -8.37
C SER A 358 -8.39 2.06 -9.02
N HIS A 359 -7.22 2.70 -8.90
CA HIS A 359 -5.96 2.15 -9.38
C HIS A 359 -5.63 0.80 -8.71
N GLY A 360 -5.95 0.62 -7.41
CA GLY A 360 -5.76 -0.66 -6.73
C GLY A 360 -6.49 -1.81 -7.40
N VAL A 361 -7.77 -1.63 -7.65
CA VAL A 361 -8.63 -2.64 -8.29
C VAL A 361 -8.27 -2.81 -9.77
N LEU A 362 -8.18 -1.72 -10.52
CA LEU A 362 -8.01 -1.74 -11.97
C LEU A 362 -6.63 -2.29 -12.36
N THR A 363 -5.56 -1.79 -11.74
CA THR A 363 -4.20 -2.23 -12.08
C THR A 363 -3.96 -3.65 -11.57
N GLY A 364 -4.49 -4.02 -10.41
CA GLY A 364 -4.50 -5.41 -9.94
C GLY A 364 -5.21 -6.34 -10.94
N GLY A 365 -6.37 -5.91 -11.46
CA GLY A 365 -7.13 -6.61 -12.51
C GLY A 365 -6.37 -6.69 -13.84
N LEU A 366 -5.67 -5.62 -14.25
CA LEU A 366 -4.83 -5.64 -15.45
C LEU A 366 -3.66 -6.63 -15.32
N PHE A 367 -2.95 -6.66 -14.19
CA PHE A 367 -1.90 -7.65 -13.96
C PHE A 367 -2.45 -9.09 -13.90
N LEU A 368 -3.65 -9.28 -13.38
CA LEU A 368 -4.35 -10.55 -13.45
C LEU A 368 -4.58 -10.96 -14.92
N CYS A 369 -5.08 -10.07 -15.76
CA CYS A 369 -5.30 -10.30 -17.18
C CYS A 369 -3.99 -10.65 -17.90
N VAL A 370 -2.90 -9.91 -17.63
CA VAL A 370 -1.57 -10.25 -18.17
C VAL A 370 -1.14 -11.65 -17.76
N GLY A 371 -1.35 -12.03 -16.49
CA GLY A 371 -1.06 -13.37 -16.00
C GLY A 371 -1.83 -14.46 -16.73
N VAL A 372 -3.11 -14.24 -17.04
CA VAL A 372 -3.96 -15.16 -17.81
C VAL A 372 -3.41 -15.38 -19.23
N VAL A 373 -2.99 -14.32 -19.91
CA VAL A 373 -2.39 -14.39 -21.25
C VAL A 373 -1.02 -15.06 -21.19
N TYR A 374 -0.16 -14.63 -20.26
CA TYR A 374 1.18 -15.19 -20.10
C TYR A 374 1.18 -16.71 -19.84
N ASN A 375 0.26 -17.19 -19.02
CA ASN A 375 0.12 -18.63 -18.74
C ASN A 375 -0.25 -19.47 -19.97
N ARG A 376 -0.74 -18.83 -21.04
CA ARG A 376 -1.13 -19.52 -22.30
C ARG A 376 -0.09 -19.34 -23.40
N LEU A 377 0.42 -18.13 -23.58
CA LEU A 377 1.32 -17.78 -24.68
C LEU A 377 2.80 -17.88 -24.29
N HIS A 378 3.11 -17.89 -23.00
CA HIS A 378 4.49 -17.78 -22.47
C HIS A 378 5.28 -16.59 -23.01
N SER A 379 4.58 -15.56 -23.54
CA SER A 379 5.13 -14.29 -24.01
C SER A 379 4.40 -13.12 -23.35
N ARG A 380 5.14 -12.02 -23.17
CA ARG A 380 4.62 -10.73 -22.66
C ARG A 380 4.66 -9.66 -23.76
N LEU A 381 5.18 -9.98 -24.94
CA LEU A 381 5.29 -9.03 -26.04
C LEU A 381 3.90 -8.77 -26.65
N ILE A 382 3.57 -7.48 -26.78
CA ILE A 382 2.28 -7.05 -27.35
C ILE A 382 2.12 -7.56 -28.80
N ALA A 383 3.23 -7.64 -29.55
CA ALA A 383 3.24 -8.15 -30.92
C ALA A 383 2.74 -9.61 -31.02
N ASP A 384 2.90 -10.41 -29.96
CA ASP A 384 2.46 -11.81 -29.93
C ASP A 384 0.98 -11.96 -29.53
N MET A 385 0.29 -10.87 -29.18
CA MET A 385 -1.05 -10.88 -28.57
C MET A 385 -2.15 -10.43 -29.53
N GLY A 386 -2.12 -10.90 -30.79
CA GLY A 386 -3.15 -10.57 -31.77
C GLY A 386 -4.46 -11.34 -31.56
N GLY A 387 -5.62 -10.66 -31.70
CA GLY A 387 -6.94 -11.28 -31.83
C GLY A 387 -7.48 -12.04 -30.62
N LEU A 388 -7.01 -11.77 -29.40
CA LEU A 388 -7.35 -12.50 -28.16
C LEU A 388 -8.85 -12.51 -27.83
N ALA A 389 -9.61 -11.50 -28.25
CA ALA A 389 -11.04 -11.42 -27.97
C ALA A 389 -11.85 -12.50 -28.67
N LYS A 390 -11.40 -12.99 -29.84
CA LYS A 390 -12.11 -14.03 -30.58
C LYS A 390 -12.10 -15.40 -29.88
N PRO A 391 -10.94 -15.96 -29.44
CA PRO A 391 -10.90 -17.21 -28.69
C PRO A 391 -11.32 -17.08 -27.22
N MET A 392 -11.26 -15.86 -26.63
CA MET A 392 -11.56 -15.61 -25.22
C MET A 392 -12.45 -14.37 -25.04
N PRO A 393 -13.74 -14.40 -25.45
CA PRO A 393 -14.59 -13.21 -25.48
C PRO A 393 -14.85 -12.62 -24.07
N LEU A 394 -15.09 -13.46 -23.07
CA LEU A 394 -15.28 -12.99 -21.69
C LEU A 394 -14.01 -12.33 -21.13
N PHE A 395 -12.85 -12.91 -21.41
CA PHE A 395 -11.56 -12.31 -21.05
C PHE A 395 -11.38 -10.96 -21.75
N GLY A 396 -11.68 -10.87 -23.06
CA GLY A 396 -11.61 -9.62 -23.82
C GLY A 396 -12.51 -8.53 -23.25
N ALA A 397 -13.74 -8.88 -22.85
CA ALA A 397 -14.65 -7.95 -22.19
C ALA A 397 -14.11 -7.46 -20.84
N MET A 398 -13.64 -8.36 -19.97
CA MET A 398 -13.07 -8.00 -18.68
C MET A 398 -11.80 -7.14 -18.83
N PHE A 399 -10.91 -7.50 -19.74
CA PHE A 399 -9.70 -6.71 -20.03
C PHE A 399 -10.05 -5.30 -20.51
N MET A 400 -11.07 -5.17 -21.39
CA MET A 400 -11.57 -3.89 -21.89
C MET A 400 -12.13 -3.03 -20.74
N ILE A 401 -12.92 -3.61 -19.82
CA ILE A 401 -13.46 -2.90 -18.65
C ILE A 401 -12.31 -2.37 -17.77
N MET A 402 -11.31 -3.20 -17.48
CA MET A 402 -10.17 -2.79 -16.68
C MET A 402 -9.33 -1.72 -17.37
N MET A 403 -9.14 -1.81 -18.70
CA MET A 403 -8.43 -0.79 -19.48
C MET A 403 -9.18 0.54 -19.49
N LEU A 404 -10.47 0.53 -19.83
CA LEU A 404 -11.28 1.76 -19.88
C LEU A 404 -11.34 2.43 -18.51
N GLY A 405 -11.57 1.65 -17.44
CA GLY A 405 -11.53 2.18 -16.09
C GLY A 405 -10.15 2.75 -15.67
N SER A 406 -9.06 2.21 -16.23
CA SER A 406 -7.71 2.72 -15.95
C SER A 406 -7.40 4.03 -16.68
N VAL A 407 -8.04 4.29 -17.81
CA VAL A 407 -7.85 5.54 -18.58
C VAL A 407 -8.72 6.69 -18.02
N GLY A 408 -9.77 6.39 -17.29
CA GLY A 408 -10.73 7.32 -16.69
C GLY A 408 -12.06 7.24 -17.42
#